data_0ea55eab8ed525e0d350b43e0f3ac33c
#
_entry.id   0ea55eab8ed525e0d350b43e0f3ac33c
#
_cell.length_a   1.000
_cell.length_b   1.000
_cell.length_c   1.000
_cell.angle_alpha   90.00
_cell.angle_beta   90.00
_cell.angle_gamma   90.00
#
_symmetry.space_group_name_H-M   'P 1'
#
loop_
_entity.id
_entity.type
_entity.pdbx_description
1 polymer ?
#
loop_
_entity_poly.entity_id
_entity_poly.type
_entity_poly.pdbx_seq_one_letter_code
_entity_poly.pdbx_strand_id
1 'polypeptide(L)'
;MVKNTGSYIYSILIFALVACMLPSCKVAKNLPEGQSLLVRNKIDIANKKQLPVLVRDKVREDLGNIAAQKPNRKFLGIMPFRMWLYYSATQKKKLTKFRQWLIDKVGEPPVIYDSIAQFKSQQLMENYMFNFGYFHAQVIDSSITKNNKTSVTYTINTGPAWKIGKVTFPNGKYSTDSLVNLSRHKTLLKEG
;
A
#
# COMPACT_ATOMS: atom_id res chain seq x y z
N MET A 1 27.92 -17.10 46.34
CA MET A 1 26.80 -16.21 45.93
C MET A 1 27.25 -15.45 44.70
N VAL A 2 27.01 -15.98 43.49
CA VAL A 2 27.31 -15.28 42.24
C VAL A 2 26.07 -14.44 41.91
N LYS A 3 26.16 -13.12 42.10
CA LYS A 3 25.08 -12.16 41.77
C LYS A 3 24.86 -12.18 40.27
N ASN A 4 23.58 -12.31 39.87
CA ASN A 4 23.03 -12.30 38.51
C ASN A 4 23.24 -10.93 37.81
N THR A 5 24.47 -10.50 37.60
CA THR A 5 24.82 -9.26 36.91
C THR A 5 24.37 -9.25 35.42
N GLY A 6 24.31 -10.44 34.80
CA GLY A 6 23.83 -10.57 33.40
C GLY A 6 22.37 -10.15 33.22
N SER A 7 21.47 -10.47 34.14
CA SER A 7 20.06 -10.14 34.05
C SER A 7 19.80 -8.60 34.08
N TYR A 8 20.56 -7.86 34.86
CA TYR A 8 20.42 -6.38 34.92
C TYR A 8 20.94 -5.73 33.64
N ILE A 9 21.97 -6.24 33.01
CA ILE A 9 22.53 -5.72 31.77
C ILE A 9 21.50 -5.89 30.64
N TYR A 10 20.85 -7.05 30.53
CA TYR A 10 19.78 -7.27 29.57
C TYR A 10 18.56 -6.36 29.81
N SER A 11 18.17 -6.16 31.08
CA SER A 11 17.07 -5.25 31.43
C SER A 11 17.38 -3.80 31.08
N ILE A 12 18.60 -3.34 31.29
CA ILE A 12 19.06 -1.99 30.93
C ILE A 12 19.12 -1.83 29.42
N LEU A 13 19.60 -2.83 28.68
CA LEU A 13 19.62 -2.83 27.22
C LEU A 13 18.21 -2.78 26.62
N ILE A 14 17.27 -3.56 27.16
CA ILE A 14 15.87 -3.57 26.74
C ILE A 14 15.22 -2.21 27.05
N PHE A 15 15.47 -1.63 28.24
CA PHE A 15 14.93 -0.33 28.60
C PHE A 15 15.51 0.80 27.74
N ALA A 16 16.80 0.77 27.42
CA ALA A 16 17.43 1.72 26.50
C ALA A 16 16.87 1.59 25.07
N LEU A 17 16.63 0.36 24.61
CA LEU A 17 16.00 0.09 23.31
C LEU A 17 14.57 0.63 23.24
N VAL A 18 13.77 0.47 24.30
CA VAL A 18 12.41 1.00 24.40
C VAL A 18 12.40 2.51 24.50
N ALA A 19 13.34 3.12 25.23
CA ALA A 19 13.46 4.59 25.35
C ALA A 19 13.83 5.26 24.01
N CYS A 20 14.56 4.58 23.13
CA CYS A 20 14.86 5.04 21.77
C CYS A 20 13.64 5.08 20.83
N MET A 21 12.52 4.43 21.20
CA MET A 21 11.32 4.33 20.37
C MET A 21 10.37 5.56 20.43
N LEU A 22 10.65 6.59 21.25
CA LEU A 22 9.75 7.72 21.50
C LEU A 22 9.81 8.92 20.52
N PRO A 23 10.76 9.06 19.56
CA PRO A 23 10.87 10.26 18.73
C PRO A 23 9.89 10.38 17.57
N SER A 24 9.08 9.36 17.27
CA SER A 24 8.24 9.31 16.05
C SER A 24 7.14 10.40 15.97
N CYS A 25 6.82 11.06 17.08
CA CYS A 25 5.77 12.10 17.11
C CYS A 25 6.22 13.48 16.62
N LYS A 26 7.52 13.75 16.53
CA LYS A 26 8.04 15.11 16.24
C LYS A 26 7.86 15.51 14.77
N VAL A 27 7.96 14.58 13.82
CA VAL A 27 7.87 14.89 12.38
C VAL A 27 6.50 15.48 12.02
N ALA A 28 5.41 14.83 12.47
CA ALA A 28 4.06 15.31 12.18
C ALA A 28 3.72 16.64 12.85
N LYS A 29 4.35 16.97 13.99
CA LYS A 29 4.14 18.24 14.70
C LYS A 29 4.79 19.43 14.01
N ASN A 30 5.84 19.20 13.22
CA ASN A 30 6.64 20.26 12.60
C ASN A 30 6.32 20.42 11.10
N LEU A 31 5.19 19.88 10.63
CA LEU A 31 4.69 20.16 9.30
C LEU A 31 4.12 21.58 9.22
N PRO A 32 4.19 22.24 8.05
CA PRO A 32 3.50 23.50 7.80
C PRO A 32 2.00 23.40 8.12
N GLU A 33 1.40 24.53 8.48
CA GLU A 33 -0.04 24.59 8.73
C GLU A 33 -0.84 24.10 7.51
N GLY A 34 -1.91 23.36 7.76
CA GLY A 34 -2.74 22.77 6.70
C GLY A 34 -2.20 21.48 6.10
N GLN A 35 -0.97 21.05 6.44
CA GLN A 35 -0.41 19.79 5.95
C GLN A 35 -0.51 18.68 7.00
N SER A 36 -0.68 17.46 6.52
CA SER A 36 -0.67 16.26 7.36
C SER A 36 0.13 15.14 6.73
N LEU A 37 0.72 14.30 7.58
CA LEU A 37 1.52 13.15 7.16
C LEU A 37 0.60 11.98 6.79
N LEU A 38 0.75 11.41 5.60
CA LEU A 38 0.07 10.16 5.26
C LEU A 38 0.71 9.00 6.02
N VAL A 39 -0.03 8.41 6.97
CA VAL A 39 0.50 7.34 7.83
C VAL A 39 -0.02 5.96 7.47
N ARG A 40 -1.13 5.87 6.76
CA ARG A 40 -1.77 4.59 6.43
C ARG A 40 -2.72 4.70 5.25
N ASN A 41 -2.66 3.71 4.35
CA ASN A 41 -3.74 3.35 3.43
C ASN A 41 -4.33 2.02 3.91
N LYS A 42 -5.63 2.00 4.17
CA LYS A 42 -6.39 0.79 4.53
C LYS A 42 -7.25 0.40 3.34
N ILE A 43 -7.12 -0.84 2.89
CA ILE A 43 -8.00 -1.43 1.88
C ILE A 43 -9.00 -2.33 2.60
N ASP A 44 -10.28 -2.04 2.47
CA ASP A 44 -11.38 -2.82 3.05
C ASP A 44 -12.31 -3.31 1.94
N ILE A 45 -12.57 -4.61 1.88
CA ILE A 45 -13.44 -5.22 0.90
C ILE A 45 -14.76 -5.48 1.59
N ALA A 46 -15.80 -4.71 1.23
CA ALA A 46 -17.11 -4.74 1.88
C ALA A 46 -17.79 -6.11 1.70
N ASN A 47 -17.83 -6.62 0.46
CA ASN A 47 -18.51 -7.87 0.12
C ASN A 47 -17.55 -9.06 0.07
N LYS A 48 -17.01 -9.44 1.23
CA LYS A 48 -15.99 -10.50 1.35
C LYS A 48 -16.41 -11.85 0.75
N LYS A 49 -17.71 -12.15 0.67
CA LYS A 49 -18.23 -13.41 0.12
C LYS A 49 -18.11 -13.51 -1.41
N GLN A 50 -18.03 -12.38 -2.11
CA GLN A 50 -17.96 -12.34 -3.58
C GLN A 50 -16.55 -12.61 -4.13
N LEU A 51 -15.52 -12.46 -3.31
CA LEU A 51 -14.14 -12.78 -3.65
C LEU A 51 -13.72 -14.09 -2.96
N PRO A 52 -13.19 -15.07 -3.69
CA PRO A 52 -12.60 -16.26 -3.09
C PRO A 52 -11.50 -15.88 -2.08
N VAL A 53 -11.38 -16.63 -0.99
CA VAL A 53 -10.45 -16.30 0.11
C VAL A 53 -9.00 -16.17 -0.40
N LEU A 54 -8.57 -17.10 -1.27
CA LEU A 54 -7.22 -17.12 -1.84
C LEU A 54 -6.91 -15.88 -2.73
N VAL A 55 -7.94 -15.34 -3.38
CA VAL A 55 -7.78 -14.18 -4.27
C VAL A 55 -7.84 -12.86 -3.50
N ARG A 56 -8.56 -12.84 -2.38
CA ARG A 56 -8.82 -11.62 -1.60
C ARG A 56 -7.56 -10.94 -1.09
N ASP A 57 -6.62 -11.72 -0.56
CA ASP A 57 -5.40 -11.16 0.01
C ASP A 57 -4.48 -10.62 -1.08
N LYS A 58 -4.40 -11.33 -2.22
CA LYS A 58 -3.68 -10.85 -3.41
C LYS A 58 -4.30 -9.55 -3.95
N VAL A 59 -5.61 -9.51 -4.13
CA VAL A 59 -6.32 -8.30 -4.59
C VAL A 59 -6.08 -7.13 -3.64
N ARG A 60 -6.12 -7.36 -2.32
CA ARG A 60 -5.83 -6.32 -1.32
C ARG A 60 -4.40 -5.80 -1.45
N GLU A 61 -3.43 -6.68 -1.63
CA GLU A 61 -2.03 -6.32 -1.84
C GLU A 61 -1.84 -5.53 -3.13
N ASP A 62 -2.41 -6.02 -4.24
CA ASP A 62 -2.33 -5.35 -5.55
C ASP A 62 -2.97 -3.97 -5.51
N LEU A 63 -4.16 -3.82 -4.90
CA LEU A 63 -4.82 -2.54 -4.70
C LEU A 63 -3.97 -1.57 -3.86
N GLY A 64 -3.32 -2.07 -2.80
CA GLY A 64 -2.37 -1.28 -2.03
C GLY A 64 -1.14 -0.84 -2.84
N ASN A 65 -0.72 -1.69 -3.78
CA ASN A 65 0.45 -1.42 -4.63
C ASN A 65 0.16 -0.42 -5.75
N ILE A 66 -1.06 -0.33 -6.26
CA ILE A 66 -1.45 0.63 -7.30
C ILE A 66 -1.86 2.00 -6.76
N ALA A 67 -2.02 2.15 -5.44
CA ALA A 67 -2.34 3.44 -4.85
C ALA A 67 -1.32 4.52 -5.29
N ALA A 68 -1.84 5.67 -5.77
CA ALA A 68 -1.02 6.77 -6.30
C ALA A 68 -0.09 7.36 -5.24
N GLN A 69 -0.50 7.31 -3.97
CA GLN A 69 0.31 7.74 -2.85
C GLN A 69 0.40 6.64 -1.80
N LYS A 70 1.62 6.33 -1.38
CA LYS A 70 1.91 5.30 -0.36
C LYS A 70 2.54 5.94 0.86
N PRO A 71 2.15 5.55 2.08
CA PRO A 71 2.79 6.04 3.30
C PRO A 71 4.23 5.57 3.39
N ASN A 72 5.04 6.30 4.16
CA ASN A 72 6.42 5.93 4.43
C ASN A 72 6.53 4.51 4.98
N ARG A 73 7.54 3.77 4.53
CA ARG A 73 7.79 2.39 4.98
C ARG A 73 8.10 2.35 6.46
N LYS A 74 7.45 1.44 7.18
CA LYS A 74 7.68 1.22 8.60
C LYS A 74 8.69 0.09 8.80
N PHE A 75 9.70 0.33 9.62
CA PHE A 75 10.59 -0.72 10.10
C PHE A 75 9.85 -1.59 11.11
N LEU A 76 9.83 -2.90 10.89
CA LEU A 76 9.08 -3.89 11.69
C LEU A 76 7.58 -3.52 11.87
N GLY A 77 6.99 -2.78 10.94
CA GLY A 77 5.58 -2.35 11.04
C GLY A 77 5.29 -1.25 12.06
N ILE A 78 6.27 -0.83 12.84
CA ILE A 78 6.09 0.06 14.00
C ILE A 78 6.42 1.51 13.66
N MET A 79 7.67 1.76 13.24
CA MET A 79 8.20 3.11 13.10
C MET A 79 8.75 3.37 11.70
N PRO A 80 8.47 4.53 11.09
CA PRO A 80 9.07 4.94 9.82
C PRO A 80 10.50 5.44 10.05
N PHE A 81 11.42 4.51 10.32
CA PHE A 81 12.79 4.79 10.70
C PHE A 81 13.55 5.60 9.64
N ARG A 82 13.35 5.29 8.35
CA ARG A 82 13.99 6.00 7.24
C ARG A 82 13.52 7.47 7.15
N MET A 83 12.24 7.73 7.41
CA MET A 83 11.69 9.08 7.49
C MET A 83 12.27 9.83 8.69
N TRP A 84 12.41 9.18 9.84
CA TRP A 84 13.03 9.79 11.03
C TRP A 84 14.51 10.15 10.79
N LEU A 85 15.27 9.27 10.13
CA LEU A 85 16.66 9.56 9.73
C LEU A 85 16.73 10.77 8.81
N TYR A 86 15.91 10.81 7.78
CA TYR A 86 15.83 11.94 6.86
C TYR A 86 15.56 13.24 7.63
N TYR A 87 14.52 13.26 8.46
CA TYR A 87 14.13 14.41 9.24
C TYR A 87 15.24 14.86 10.22
N SER A 88 15.85 13.95 10.94
CA SER A 88 16.92 14.26 11.90
C SER A 88 18.19 14.79 11.21
N ALA A 89 18.48 14.34 10.00
CA ALA A 89 19.61 14.79 9.22
C ALA A 89 19.36 16.21 8.63
N THR A 90 18.13 16.52 8.20
CA THR A 90 17.77 17.82 7.61
C THR A 90 17.64 18.95 8.62
N GLN A 91 17.35 18.66 9.89
CA GLN A 91 17.19 19.69 10.94
C GLN A 91 18.50 20.38 11.35
N LYS A 92 19.65 19.91 10.92
CA LYS A 92 20.95 20.48 11.31
C LYS A 92 21.46 21.46 10.28
N LYS A 93 21.85 22.68 10.73
CA LYS A 93 22.36 23.77 9.89
C LYS A 93 23.63 23.42 9.07
N LYS A 94 24.49 22.50 9.54
CA LYS A 94 25.67 22.05 8.80
C LYS A 94 25.44 20.62 8.27
N LEU A 95 25.41 20.49 6.95
CA LEU A 95 25.37 19.19 6.23
C LEU A 95 26.81 18.67 6.11
N THR A 96 27.15 17.65 6.91
CA THR A 96 28.38 16.89 6.70
C THR A 96 28.18 15.90 5.58
N LYS A 97 29.30 15.44 4.93
CA LYS A 97 29.24 14.41 3.87
C LYS A 97 28.46 13.15 4.29
N PHE A 98 28.60 12.73 5.54
CA PHE A 98 27.87 11.59 6.10
C PHE A 98 26.36 11.86 6.20
N ARG A 99 25.94 13.05 6.61
CA ARG A 99 24.52 13.41 6.66
C ARG A 99 23.90 13.51 5.27
N GLN A 100 24.64 14.07 4.32
CA GLN A 100 24.19 14.11 2.94
C GLN A 100 23.97 12.69 2.41
N TRP A 101 24.92 11.78 2.66
CA TRP A 101 24.76 10.37 2.31
C TRP A 101 23.55 9.73 2.99
N LEU A 102 23.27 10.02 4.28
CA LEU A 102 22.08 9.55 4.98
C LEU A 102 20.78 10.04 4.32
N ILE A 103 20.73 11.30 3.90
CA ILE A 103 19.57 11.90 3.22
C ILE A 103 19.37 11.22 1.87
N ASP A 104 20.43 11.10 1.05
CA ASP A 104 20.32 10.70 -0.35
C ASP A 104 20.15 9.17 -0.53
N LYS A 105 20.74 8.37 0.36
CA LYS A 105 20.82 6.90 0.19
C LYS A 105 19.94 6.12 1.16
N VAL A 106 19.73 6.62 2.36
CA VAL A 106 19.05 5.87 3.43
C VAL A 106 17.72 6.51 3.80
N GLY A 107 17.68 7.85 3.86
CA GLY A 107 16.52 8.62 4.28
C GLY A 107 15.35 8.50 3.30
N GLU A 108 14.15 8.74 3.81
CA GLU A 108 12.92 8.82 3.02
C GLU A 108 12.18 10.09 3.44
N PRO A 109 11.89 11.02 2.50
CA PRO A 109 11.16 12.24 2.84
C PRO A 109 9.77 11.91 3.39
N PRO A 110 9.19 12.76 4.26
CA PRO A 110 7.83 12.55 4.76
C PRO A 110 6.82 12.65 3.61
N VAL A 111 5.93 11.68 3.52
CA VAL A 111 4.85 11.67 2.54
C VAL A 111 3.71 12.52 3.07
N ILE A 112 3.54 13.71 2.50
CA ILE A 112 2.45 14.64 2.84
C ILE A 112 1.18 14.13 2.17
N TYR A 113 0.07 14.07 2.92
CA TYR A 113 -1.23 13.69 2.38
C TYR A 113 -1.67 14.66 1.28
N ASP A 114 -2.15 14.09 0.18
CA ASP A 114 -2.68 14.81 -0.97
C ASP A 114 -4.05 14.21 -1.37
N SER A 115 -5.09 15.04 -1.34
CA SER A 115 -6.45 14.64 -1.71
C SER A 115 -6.60 14.30 -3.20
N ILE A 116 -5.80 14.93 -4.08
CA ILE A 116 -5.80 14.62 -5.51
C ILE A 116 -5.24 13.22 -5.72
N ALA A 117 -4.14 12.88 -5.03
CA ALA A 117 -3.57 11.54 -5.08
C ALA A 117 -4.50 10.48 -4.45
N GLN A 118 -5.30 10.84 -3.43
CA GLN A 118 -6.34 9.98 -2.88
C GLN A 118 -7.40 9.67 -3.94
N PHE A 119 -7.96 10.67 -4.60
CA PHE A 119 -8.95 10.50 -5.67
C PHE A 119 -8.40 9.69 -6.85
N LYS A 120 -7.16 9.97 -7.27
CA LYS A 120 -6.49 9.18 -8.30
C LYS A 120 -6.34 7.70 -7.90
N SER A 121 -6.04 7.43 -6.62
CA SER A 121 -5.96 6.07 -6.11
C SER A 121 -7.30 5.34 -6.20
N GLN A 122 -8.39 6.02 -5.86
CA GLN A 122 -9.75 5.49 -6.00
C GLN A 122 -10.01 5.04 -7.46
N GLN A 123 -9.76 5.92 -8.42
CA GLN A 123 -9.96 5.60 -9.86
C GLN A 123 -9.09 4.43 -10.33
N LEU A 124 -7.81 4.38 -9.89
CA LEU A 124 -6.92 3.27 -10.23
C LEU A 124 -7.44 1.94 -9.67
N MET A 125 -7.97 1.95 -8.45
CA MET A 125 -8.54 0.76 -7.82
C MET A 125 -9.82 0.30 -8.52
N GLU A 126 -10.70 1.21 -8.93
CA GLU A 126 -11.88 0.88 -9.73
C GLU A 126 -11.51 0.26 -11.08
N ASN A 127 -10.56 0.85 -11.79
CA ASN A 127 -10.04 0.33 -13.06
C ASN A 127 -9.40 -1.06 -12.88
N TYR A 128 -8.66 -1.28 -11.79
CA TYR A 128 -8.10 -2.59 -11.48
C TYR A 128 -9.21 -3.63 -11.31
N MET A 129 -10.23 -3.31 -10.52
CA MET A 129 -11.37 -4.22 -10.29
C MET A 129 -12.15 -4.50 -11.60
N PHE A 130 -12.34 -3.48 -12.44
CA PHE A 130 -12.95 -3.63 -13.77
C PHE A 130 -12.16 -4.62 -14.63
N ASN A 131 -10.84 -4.46 -14.71
CA ASN A 131 -9.96 -5.37 -15.46
C ASN A 131 -9.92 -6.77 -14.86
N PHE A 132 -10.25 -6.92 -13.57
CA PHE A 132 -10.34 -8.20 -12.89
C PHE A 132 -11.71 -8.90 -13.04
N GLY A 133 -12.61 -8.31 -13.86
CA GLY A 133 -13.93 -8.87 -14.17
C GLY A 133 -15.06 -8.41 -13.24
N TYR A 134 -14.84 -7.39 -12.41
CA TYR A 134 -15.85 -6.78 -11.56
C TYR A 134 -16.30 -5.43 -12.13
N PHE A 135 -17.09 -5.47 -13.21
CA PHE A 135 -17.48 -4.29 -13.99
C PHE A 135 -18.35 -3.27 -13.23
N HIS A 136 -18.98 -3.68 -12.14
CA HIS A 136 -19.78 -2.82 -11.27
C HIS A 136 -19.09 -2.50 -9.94
N ALA A 137 -17.78 -2.70 -9.88
CA ALA A 137 -17.03 -2.35 -8.68
C ALA A 137 -17.04 -0.85 -8.44
N GLN A 138 -17.24 -0.47 -7.18
CA GLN A 138 -17.18 0.90 -6.70
C GLN A 138 -16.20 0.99 -5.54
N VAL A 139 -15.40 2.03 -5.53
CA VAL A 139 -14.47 2.32 -4.44
C VAL A 139 -14.90 3.61 -3.77
N ILE A 140 -15.18 3.52 -2.48
CA ILE A 140 -15.50 4.68 -1.65
C ILE A 140 -14.28 4.96 -0.78
N ASP A 141 -13.76 6.17 -0.86
CA ASP A 141 -12.62 6.61 -0.07
C ASP A 141 -13.05 7.52 1.07
N SER A 142 -12.33 7.44 2.16
CA SER A 142 -12.48 8.34 3.31
C SER A 142 -11.13 8.61 3.97
N SER A 143 -10.95 9.80 4.49
CA SER A 143 -9.72 10.19 5.20
C SER A 143 -10.04 10.72 6.59
N ILE A 144 -9.21 10.35 7.56
CA ILE A 144 -9.29 10.85 8.94
C ILE A 144 -7.94 11.42 9.31
N THR A 145 -7.94 12.71 9.67
CA THR A 145 -6.74 13.42 10.14
C THR A 145 -6.82 13.66 11.65
N LYS A 146 -5.81 13.18 12.38
CA LYS A 146 -5.64 13.44 13.82
C LYS A 146 -4.17 13.79 14.10
N ASN A 147 -3.92 14.87 14.82
CA ASN A 147 -2.57 15.31 15.19
C ASN A 147 -1.62 15.40 13.98
N ASN A 148 -2.06 16.02 12.89
CA ASN A 148 -1.33 16.16 11.61
C ASN A 148 -0.92 14.80 10.99
N LYS A 149 -1.68 13.75 11.26
CA LYS A 149 -1.51 12.41 10.67
C LYS A 149 -2.81 11.99 10.00
N THR A 150 -2.74 11.69 8.71
CA THR A 150 -3.90 11.25 7.90
C THR A 150 -3.82 9.76 7.63
N SER A 151 -4.94 9.09 7.87
CA SER A 151 -5.17 7.70 7.46
C SER A 151 -6.28 7.70 6.42
N VAL A 152 -6.03 7.09 5.27
CA VAL A 152 -7.01 6.91 4.19
C VAL A 152 -7.54 5.49 4.24
N THR A 153 -8.85 5.34 4.07
CA THR A 153 -9.51 4.04 3.95
C THR A 153 -10.22 4.00 2.59
N TYR A 154 -9.92 2.97 1.80
CA TYR A 154 -10.60 2.67 0.55
C TYR A 154 -11.50 1.45 0.79
N THR A 155 -12.81 1.64 0.69
CA THR A 155 -13.81 0.57 0.83
C THR A 155 -14.25 0.13 -0.55
N ILE A 156 -13.92 -1.12 -0.91
CA ILE A 156 -14.20 -1.69 -2.22
C ILE A 156 -15.49 -2.50 -2.14
N ASN A 157 -16.50 -2.06 -2.88
CA ASN A 157 -17.69 -2.85 -3.16
C ASN A 157 -17.52 -3.49 -4.54
N THR A 158 -17.28 -4.79 -4.57
CA THR A 158 -16.90 -5.48 -5.82
C THR A 158 -18.08 -5.65 -6.79
N GLY A 159 -19.31 -5.75 -6.28
CA GLY A 159 -20.41 -6.25 -7.09
C GLY A 159 -20.20 -7.73 -7.51
N PRO A 160 -21.06 -8.26 -8.39
CA PRO A 160 -20.92 -9.62 -8.90
C PRO A 160 -19.75 -9.73 -9.87
N ALA A 161 -19.04 -10.87 -9.82
CA ALA A 161 -18.01 -11.19 -10.82
C ALA A 161 -18.67 -11.60 -12.15
N TRP A 162 -18.17 -11.06 -13.24
CA TRP A 162 -18.57 -11.48 -14.58
C TRP A 162 -17.69 -12.60 -15.05
N LYS A 163 -18.31 -13.60 -15.69
CA LYS A 163 -17.65 -14.77 -16.23
C LYS A 163 -18.00 -14.92 -17.70
N ILE A 164 -17.09 -15.52 -18.46
CA ILE A 164 -17.35 -15.88 -19.86
C ILE A 164 -18.41 -16.99 -19.89
N GLY A 165 -19.59 -16.68 -20.44
CA GLY A 165 -20.69 -17.64 -20.49
C GLY A 165 -20.44 -18.72 -21.55
N LYS A 166 -20.32 -18.33 -22.83
CA LYS A 166 -20.12 -19.25 -23.95
C LYS A 166 -19.09 -18.70 -24.93
N VAL A 167 -18.17 -19.54 -25.33
CA VAL A 167 -17.18 -19.22 -26.37
C VAL A 167 -17.57 -19.97 -27.63
N THR A 168 -17.98 -19.27 -28.70
CA THR A 168 -18.36 -19.85 -29.98
C THR A 168 -17.25 -19.62 -30.98
N PHE A 169 -16.79 -20.69 -31.59
CA PHE A 169 -15.79 -20.65 -32.66
C PHE A 169 -16.47 -20.71 -34.02
N PRO A 170 -15.88 -20.11 -35.06
CA PRO A 170 -16.47 -20.09 -36.40
C PRO A 170 -16.55 -21.53 -37.02
N ASN A 171 -17.51 -21.71 -37.93
CA ASN A 171 -17.84 -23.02 -38.49
C ASN A 171 -16.93 -23.47 -39.65
N GLY A 172 -15.81 -22.78 -39.92
CA GLY A 172 -14.86 -23.16 -40.97
C GLY A 172 -15.29 -22.78 -42.39
N LYS A 173 -16.20 -21.84 -42.54
CA LYS A 173 -16.72 -21.40 -43.83
C LYS A 173 -15.73 -20.57 -44.66
N TYR A 174 -14.85 -19.84 -43.97
CA TYR A 174 -13.82 -18.96 -44.55
C TYR A 174 -12.42 -19.45 -44.21
N SER A 175 -11.43 -19.09 -45.01
CA SER A 175 -10.02 -19.47 -44.78
C SER A 175 -9.50 -18.99 -43.42
N THR A 176 -9.96 -17.82 -42.96
CA THR A 176 -9.66 -17.27 -41.64
C THR A 176 -10.21 -18.11 -40.48
N ASP A 177 -11.36 -18.76 -40.69
CA ASP A 177 -12.00 -19.61 -39.70
C ASP A 177 -11.15 -20.84 -39.39
N SER A 178 -10.48 -21.37 -40.42
CA SER A 178 -9.55 -22.50 -40.26
C SER A 178 -8.38 -22.17 -39.37
N LEU A 179 -7.82 -20.98 -39.51
CA LEU A 179 -6.72 -20.49 -38.64
C LEU A 179 -7.17 -20.30 -37.17
N VAL A 180 -8.37 -19.75 -36.97
CA VAL A 180 -8.96 -19.60 -35.63
C VAL A 180 -9.20 -20.99 -35.01
N ASN A 181 -9.74 -21.94 -35.76
CA ASN A 181 -9.99 -23.28 -35.25
C ASN A 181 -8.69 -24.06 -34.94
N LEU A 182 -7.63 -23.87 -35.70
CA LEU A 182 -6.32 -24.46 -35.41
C LEU A 182 -5.74 -23.94 -34.07
N SER A 183 -6.01 -22.68 -33.70
CA SER A 183 -5.55 -22.08 -32.45
C SER A 183 -6.52 -22.27 -31.28
N ARG A 184 -7.67 -22.92 -31.47
CA ARG A 184 -8.70 -23.12 -30.45
C ARG A 184 -8.18 -23.71 -29.14
N HIS A 185 -7.26 -24.66 -29.20
CA HIS A 185 -6.66 -25.30 -28.02
C HIS A 185 -5.68 -24.39 -27.26
N LYS A 186 -5.23 -23.30 -27.89
CA LYS A 186 -4.30 -22.30 -27.29
C LYS A 186 -5.02 -21.05 -26.75
N THR A 187 -6.34 -20.97 -26.90
CA THR A 187 -7.08 -19.80 -26.43
C THR A 187 -7.04 -19.67 -24.91
N LEU A 188 -6.91 -18.43 -24.44
CA LEU A 188 -7.04 -18.08 -23.02
C LEU A 188 -8.51 -17.93 -22.58
N LEU A 189 -9.44 -17.89 -23.56
CA LEU A 189 -10.88 -17.80 -23.29
C LEU A 189 -11.37 -19.15 -22.76
N LYS A 190 -11.83 -19.17 -21.51
CA LYS A 190 -12.41 -20.36 -20.87
C LYS A 190 -13.79 -20.02 -20.34
N GLU A 191 -14.75 -20.90 -20.57
CA GLU A 191 -16.09 -20.81 -19.99
C GLU A 191 -16.03 -21.12 -18.48
N GLY A 192 -16.82 -20.39 -17.66
CA GLY A 192 -16.94 -20.73 -16.23
C GLY A 192 -16.91 -19.59 -15.26
#